data_8caed9eb90eab716cc79351b78fe23f7
#
_entry.id   8caed9eb90eab716cc79351b78fe23f7
#
_cell.length_a   1.000
_cell.length_b   1.000
_cell.length_c   1.000
_cell.angle_alpha   90.00
_cell.angle_beta   90.00
_cell.angle_gamma   90.00
#
_symmetry.space_group_name_H-M   'P 1'
#
loop_
_entity.id
_entity.type
_entity.pdbx_description
1 polymer ?
#
loop_
_entity_poly.entity_id
_entity_poly.type
_entity_poly.pdbx_seq_one_letter_code
_entity_poly.pdbx_strand_id
1 'polypeptide(L)'
;RGYAWYSEKIAKHTNSRYSHAMIYVGGTIIEATRGGGVYSRIPNRSTVRDISDFKVLRLKEFPGKDILQVICDHARSLCGSQYSVSQALKVKGPDFLRKFANDSRKQFCSRLVAQCYQKAGIQLTENINFCSPGDIERSDYLVEQPEMVYRASEEDVAHAQGESPHTQHTKNAVNFVRNALSIFENYGIKTVGSPDGEVVITTLNDITLAVYENRNKPGLDEEITEAMRLSGYLDHIDLDRQKNPYRYDLMLFSQKVEVHGNENKTLEILRHELKKEQDVVEVRLRSYLAGRHNLNSGLKFNELEFTIAHGLLKGMLERVIIIEKYTVTKRNDVRFKMINVACNRIIQNITMKAPELKYIVRALN
;
A
#
# COMPACT_ATOMS: atom_id res chain seq x y z
N ARG A 1 9.82 6.00 -16.36
CA ARG A 1 11.29 5.99 -16.51
C ARG A 1 11.93 6.63 -15.28
N GLY A 2 12.92 5.97 -14.68
CA GLY A 2 13.76 6.60 -13.64
C GLY A 2 14.91 7.39 -14.27
N TYR A 3 15.41 8.42 -13.57
CA TYR A 3 16.47 9.30 -14.05
C TYR A 3 17.84 9.06 -13.39
N ALA A 4 17.92 8.06 -12.51
CA ALA A 4 19.19 7.64 -11.94
C ALA A 4 20.02 6.88 -12.99
N TRP A 5 21.35 6.95 -12.89
CA TRP A 5 22.27 6.30 -13.83
C TRP A 5 22.02 4.79 -14.03
N TYR A 6 21.58 4.09 -12.99
CA TYR A 6 21.21 2.67 -13.07
C TYR A 6 19.90 2.43 -13.82
N SER A 7 18.97 3.39 -13.79
CA SER A 7 17.70 3.33 -14.54
C SER A 7 17.93 3.35 -16.04
N GLU A 8 18.89 4.17 -16.51
CA GLU A 8 19.28 4.21 -17.91
C GLU A 8 19.93 2.90 -18.35
N LYS A 9 20.77 2.31 -17.51
CA LYS A 9 21.35 0.99 -17.77
C LYS A 9 20.29 -0.10 -17.87
N ILE A 10 19.29 -0.10 -16.99
CA ILE A 10 18.16 -1.06 -17.05
C ILE A 10 17.41 -0.86 -18.37
N ALA A 11 16.98 0.35 -18.69
CA ALA A 11 16.24 0.67 -19.89
C ALA A 11 17.00 0.19 -21.17
N LYS A 12 18.28 0.53 -21.28
CA LYS A 12 19.14 0.09 -22.39
C LYS A 12 19.30 -1.42 -22.45
N HIS A 13 19.54 -2.08 -21.31
CA HIS A 13 19.75 -3.52 -21.23
C HIS A 13 18.48 -4.32 -21.58
N THR A 14 17.30 -3.80 -21.25
CA THR A 14 16.00 -4.44 -21.50
C THR A 14 15.34 -4.02 -22.79
N ASN A 15 16.02 -3.17 -23.59
CA ASN A 15 15.50 -2.59 -24.84
C ASN A 15 14.10 -1.99 -24.65
N SER A 16 13.96 -1.17 -23.62
CA SER A 16 12.71 -0.48 -23.27
C SER A 16 13.00 0.94 -22.84
N ARG A 17 12.03 1.84 -23.04
CA ARG A 17 12.08 3.19 -22.47
C ARG A 17 11.92 3.16 -20.94
N TYR A 18 11.24 2.15 -20.41
CA TYR A 18 10.90 2.05 -18.99
C TYR A 18 11.91 1.21 -18.22
N SER A 19 12.29 1.71 -17.06
CA SER A 19 13.24 1.09 -16.15
C SER A 19 12.61 0.65 -14.82
N HIS A 20 11.30 0.90 -14.64
CA HIS A 20 10.59 0.63 -13.41
C HIS A 20 9.14 0.25 -13.69
N ALA A 21 8.59 -0.63 -12.87
CA ALA A 21 7.20 -1.04 -12.89
C ALA A 21 6.60 -0.91 -11.47
N MET A 22 5.34 -0.54 -11.41
CA MET A 22 4.58 -0.35 -10.16
C MET A 22 3.19 -0.91 -10.36
N ILE A 23 2.52 -1.29 -9.27
CA ILE A 23 1.14 -1.75 -9.31
C ILE A 23 0.22 -0.84 -8.48
N TYR A 24 -0.88 -0.38 -9.06
CA TYR A 24 -1.92 0.36 -8.35
C TYR A 24 -2.91 -0.61 -7.72
N VAL A 25 -3.19 -0.42 -6.42
CA VAL A 25 -4.01 -1.35 -5.63
C VAL A 25 -5.21 -0.67 -4.95
N GLY A 26 -5.71 0.38 -5.53
CA GLY A 26 -6.77 1.21 -4.92
C GLY A 26 -6.20 2.22 -3.91
N GLY A 27 -6.21 3.50 -4.25
CA GLY A 27 -5.69 4.60 -3.41
C GLY A 27 -4.17 4.65 -3.26
N THR A 28 -3.45 3.55 -3.47
CA THR A 28 -1.99 3.49 -3.34
C THR A 28 -1.34 2.74 -4.50
N ILE A 29 -0.06 3.01 -4.72
CA ILE A 29 0.83 2.23 -5.57
C ILE A 29 1.72 1.37 -4.67
N ILE A 30 1.98 0.13 -5.06
CA ILE A 30 3.00 -0.72 -4.45
C ILE A 30 4.14 -0.88 -5.45
N GLU A 31 5.37 -0.69 -4.98
CA GLU A 31 6.58 -0.78 -5.79
C GLU A 31 7.72 -1.44 -5.03
N ALA A 32 8.66 -2.02 -5.76
CA ALA A 32 9.91 -2.55 -5.21
C ALA A 32 11.07 -1.64 -5.59
N THR A 33 11.78 -1.10 -4.60
CA THR A 33 12.93 -0.22 -4.82
C THR A 33 14.17 -0.69 -4.07
N ARG A 34 15.34 -0.35 -4.61
CA ARG A 34 16.65 -0.78 -4.07
C ARG A 34 16.88 -0.34 -2.62
N GLY A 35 16.37 0.82 -2.23
CA GLY A 35 16.63 1.39 -0.89
C GLY A 35 15.65 0.98 0.18
N GLY A 36 14.44 0.53 -0.20
CA GLY A 36 13.35 0.28 0.74
C GLY A 36 12.70 -1.10 0.63
N GLY A 37 13.02 -1.92 -0.38
CA GLY A 37 12.28 -3.15 -0.64
C GLY A 37 10.92 -2.86 -1.27
N VAL A 38 9.90 -3.63 -0.89
CA VAL A 38 8.51 -3.47 -1.35
C VAL A 38 7.73 -2.62 -0.36
N TYR A 39 7.16 -1.53 -0.84
CA TYR A 39 6.34 -0.64 0.00
C TYR A 39 5.27 0.09 -0.83
N SER A 40 4.33 0.71 -0.13
CA SER A 40 3.28 1.53 -0.74
C SER A 40 3.69 3.00 -0.83
N ARG A 41 3.15 3.72 -1.83
CA ARG A 41 3.27 5.17 -1.98
C ARG A 41 2.01 5.77 -2.55
N ILE A 42 1.86 7.09 -2.40
CA ILE A 42 0.71 7.83 -2.91
C ILE A 42 0.91 8.12 -4.41
N PRO A 43 -0.07 7.78 -5.29
CA PRO A 43 0.06 7.92 -6.74
C PRO A 43 0.34 9.35 -7.21
N ASN A 44 -0.35 10.35 -6.65
CA ASN A 44 -0.27 11.75 -7.03
C ASN A 44 1.05 12.47 -6.67
N ARG A 45 2.02 11.73 -6.14
CA ARG A 45 3.41 12.19 -5.94
C ARG A 45 4.38 11.59 -6.96
N SER A 46 3.85 11.04 -8.06
CA SER A 46 4.66 10.46 -9.14
C SER A 46 4.72 11.45 -10.30
N THR A 47 5.80 12.23 -10.38
CA THR A 47 6.05 13.15 -11.49
C THR A 47 7.24 12.70 -12.32
N VAL A 48 7.20 12.98 -13.62
CA VAL A 48 8.26 12.68 -14.61
C VAL A 48 8.58 13.95 -15.40
N ARG A 49 9.74 13.99 -16.06
CA ARG A 49 10.18 15.17 -16.84
C ARG A 49 9.43 15.29 -18.16
N ASP A 50 9.11 14.15 -18.77
CA ASP A 50 8.41 14.07 -20.04
C ASP A 50 7.23 13.10 -19.93
N ILE A 51 6.08 13.43 -20.51
CA ILE A 51 4.87 12.61 -20.44
C ILE A 51 5.09 11.18 -20.96
N SER A 52 5.96 11.01 -21.95
CA SER A 52 6.32 9.72 -22.51
C SER A 52 7.25 8.88 -21.59
N ASP A 53 7.73 9.42 -20.48
CA ASP A 53 8.51 8.70 -19.47
C ASP A 53 7.63 7.96 -18.46
N PHE A 54 6.31 8.11 -18.54
CA PHE A 54 5.34 7.41 -17.70
C PHE A 54 4.24 6.80 -18.57
N LYS A 55 3.79 5.61 -18.22
CA LYS A 55 2.70 4.91 -18.92
C LYS A 55 1.82 4.21 -17.90
N VAL A 56 0.52 4.36 -18.04
CA VAL A 56 -0.48 3.59 -17.28
C VAL A 56 -1.03 2.49 -18.16
N LEU A 57 -0.99 1.27 -17.64
CA LEU A 57 -1.49 0.08 -18.33
C LEU A 57 -2.62 -0.54 -17.51
N ARG A 58 -3.65 -1.04 -18.21
CA ARG A 58 -4.76 -1.81 -17.62
C ARG A 58 -4.94 -3.10 -18.38
N LEU A 59 -5.59 -4.08 -17.76
CA LEU A 59 -6.05 -5.27 -18.49
C LEU A 59 -7.01 -4.85 -19.61
N LYS A 60 -6.84 -5.43 -20.79
CA LYS A 60 -7.74 -5.23 -21.95
C LYS A 60 -9.17 -5.62 -21.61
N GLU A 61 -9.30 -6.73 -20.89
CA GLU A 61 -10.59 -7.24 -20.44
C GLU A 61 -10.71 -7.13 -18.92
N PHE A 62 -11.88 -6.75 -18.44
CA PHE A 62 -12.17 -6.68 -17.02
C PHE A 62 -12.33 -8.10 -16.45
N PRO A 63 -11.44 -8.57 -15.56
CA PRO A 63 -11.46 -9.97 -15.12
C PRO A 63 -12.47 -10.25 -13.99
N GLY A 64 -13.20 -9.23 -13.56
CA GLY A 64 -14.06 -9.29 -12.38
C GLY A 64 -13.40 -8.74 -11.11
N LYS A 65 -14.24 -8.31 -10.16
CA LYS A 65 -13.77 -7.67 -8.93
C LYS A 65 -12.96 -8.62 -8.05
N ASP A 66 -13.35 -9.89 -7.98
CA ASP A 66 -12.70 -10.88 -7.13
C ASP A 66 -11.27 -11.16 -7.59
N ILE A 67 -11.06 -11.27 -8.89
CA ILE A 67 -9.73 -11.44 -9.49
C ILE A 67 -8.85 -10.22 -9.22
N LEU A 68 -9.39 -9.00 -9.40
CA LEU A 68 -8.66 -7.77 -9.04
C LEU A 68 -8.33 -7.71 -7.55
N GLN A 69 -9.23 -8.19 -6.69
CA GLN A 69 -8.98 -8.24 -5.25
C GLN A 69 -7.83 -9.18 -4.91
N VAL A 70 -7.76 -10.38 -5.53
CA VAL A 70 -6.63 -11.32 -5.37
C VAL A 70 -5.32 -10.66 -5.76
N ILE A 71 -5.25 -9.97 -6.89
CA ILE A 71 -4.06 -9.25 -7.36
C ILE A 71 -3.63 -8.19 -6.34
N CYS A 72 -4.57 -7.36 -5.90
CA CYS A 72 -4.30 -6.28 -4.95
C CYS A 72 -3.86 -6.80 -3.57
N ASP A 73 -4.51 -7.85 -3.07
CA ASP A 73 -4.18 -8.44 -1.77
C ASP A 73 -2.81 -9.11 -1.79
N HIS A 74 -2.47 -9.79 -2.90
CA HIS A 74 -1.13 -10.34 -3.05
C HIS A 74 -0.06 -9.24 -3.09
N ALA A 75 -0.28 -8.14 -3.81
CA ALA A 75 0.63 -7.01 -3.81
C ALA A 75 0.84 -6.43 -2.39
N ARG A 76 -0.23 -6.29 -1.61
CA ARG A 76 -0.18 -5.82 -0.22
C ARG A 76 0.57 -6.79 0.70
N SER A 77 0.37 -8.10 0.52
CA SER A 77 1.07 -9.12 1.32
C SER A 77 2.57 -9.17 1.10
N LEU A 78 3.05 -8.65 -0.03
CA LEU A 78 4.49 -8.56 -0.33
C LEU A 78 5.16 -7.31 0.28
N CYS A 79 4.41 -6.39 0.90
CA CYS A 79 4.99 -5.22 1.58
C CYS A 79 5.92 -5.66 2.71
N GLY A 80 7.08 -5.01 2.79
CA GLY A 80 8.18 -5.38 3.69
C GLY A 80 9.24 -6.29 3.05
N SER A 81 8.94 -6.94 1.92
CA SER A 81 9.93 -7.80 1.23
C SER A 81 11.17 -7.01 0.82
N GLN A 82 12.33 -7.63 0.95
CA GLN A 82 13.61 -7.03 0.56
C GLN A 82 13.74 -6.94 -0.96
N TYR A 83 14.50 -5.95 -1.44
CA TYR A 83 14.83 -5.80 -2.86
C TYR A 83 16.01 -6.68 -3.26
N SER A 84 15.91 -7.35 -4.41
CA SER A 84 16.99 -8.17 -4.96
C SER A 84 17.70 -7.48 -6.13
N VAL A 85 18.81 -6.81 -5.85
CA VAL A 85 19.68 -6.23 -6.90
C VAL A 85 20.27 -7.32 -7.81
N SER A 86 20.74 -8.42 -7.21
CA SER A 86 21.37 -9.52 -7.96
C SER A 86 20.40 -10.18 -8.95
N GLN A 87 19.14 -10.32 -8.59
CA GLN A 87 18.12 -10.89 -9.48
C GLN A 87 17.67 -9.90 -10.56
N ALA A 88 17.53 -8.62 -10.23
CA ALA A 88 17.23 -7.59 -11.23
C ALA A 88 18.27 -7.51 -12.34
N LEU A 89 19.56 -7.73 -12.01
CA LEU A 89 20.65 -7.76 -12.98
C LEU A 89 20.71 -9.07 -13.79
N LYS A 90 20.10 -10.15 -13.31
CA LYS A 90 20.07 -11.47 -13.98
C LYS A 90 18.94 -11.63 -15.01
N VAL A 91 18.09 -10.64 -15.18
CA VAL A 91 16.93 -10.70 -16.11
C VAL A 91 17.32 -11.14 -17.51
N LYS A 92 18.52 -10.78 -17.99
CA LYS A 92 19.07 -11.23 -19.28
C LYS A 92 20.40 -12.02 -19.16
N GLY A 93 20.68 -12.60 -17.98
CA GLY A 93 21.88 -13.42 -17.75
C GLY A 93 21.73 -14.86 -18.31
N PRO A 94 22.83 -15.63 -18.36
CA PRO A 94 22.82 -17.03 -18.81
C PRO A 94 21.82 -17.87 -18.00
N ASP A 95 21.15 -18.82 -18.66
CA ASP A 95 20.05 -19.63 -18.08
C ASP A 95 20.46 -20.45 -16.84
N PHE A 96 21.73 -20.86 -16.73
CA PHE A 96 22.20 -21.58 -15.55
C PHE A 96 22.18 -20.70 -14.28
N LEU A 97 22.41 -19.38 -14.40
CA LEU A 97 22.31 -18.45 -13.28
C LEU A 97 20.86 -18.21 -12.83
N ARG A 98 19.90 -18.45 -13.72
CA ARG A 98 18.47 -18.34 -13.42
C ARG A 98 17.99 -19.47 -12.53
N LYS A 99 18.52 -20.70 -12.68
CA LYS A 99 18.15 -21.86 -11.85
C LYS A 99 18.48 -21.67 -10.36
N PHE A 100 19.56 -20.97 -10.02
CA PHE A 100 19.94 -20.70 -8.62
C PHE A 100 19.25 -19.50 -7.98
N ALA A 101 18.43 -18.77 -8.74
CA ALA A 101 17.73 -17.58 -8.26
C ALA A 101 16.25 -17.84 -7.89
N ASN A 102 15.75 -19.05 -8.08
CA ASN A 102 14.34 -19.39 -7.87
C ASN A 102 13.91 -19.41 -6.40
N ASP A 103 14.83 -19.54 -5.45
CA ASP A 103 14.51 -19.66 -4.02
C ASP A 103 14.45 -18.33 -3.25
N SER A 104 14.72 -17.20 -3.90
CA SER A 104 14.74 -15.92 -3.20
C SER A 104 13.39 -15.20 -3.32
N ARG A 105 12.69 -15.02 -2.21
CA ARG A 105 11.49 -14.17 -2.09
C ARG A 105 11.79 -12.68 -2.22
N LYS A 106 13.05 -12.29 -2.46
CA LYS A 106 13.44 -10.90 -2.70
C LYS A 106 12.84 -10.41 -4.01
N GLN A 107 12.27 -9.20 -3.98
CA GLN A 107 11.54 -8.62 -5.09
C GLN A 107 12.39 -7.64 -5.92
N PHE A 108 12.03 -7.49 -7.19
CA PHE A 108 12.35 -6.33 -8.02
C PHE A 108 11.08 -5.90 -8.77
N CYS A 109 11.07 -4.69 -9.29
CA CYS A 109 9.84 -3.99 -9.67
C CYS A 109 8.92 -4.75 -10.66
N SER A 110 9.45 -5.31 -11.74
CA SER A 110 8.65 -6.04 -12.73
C SER A 110 8.23 -7.44 -12.25
N ARG A 111 9.10 -8.14 -11.49
CA ARG A 111 8.73 -9.41 -10.86
C ARG A 111 7.56 -9.24 -9.90
N LEU A 112 7.59 -8.20 -9.06
CA LEU A 112 6.49 -7.86 -8.16
C LEU A 112 5.17 -7.79 -8.92
N VAL A 113 5.12 -7.00 -10.00
CA VAL A 113 3.90 -6.85 -10.81
C VAL A 113 3.49 -8.18 -11.42
N ALA A 114 4.40 -8.88 -12.10
CA ALA A 114 4.10 -10.14 -12.78
C ALA A 114 3.57 -11.22 -11.82
N GLN A 115 4.16 -11.35 -10.63
CA GLN A 115 3.71 -12.30 -9.60
C GLN A 115 2.31 -11.97 -9.06
N CYS A 116 1.97 -10.68 -8.90
CA CYS A 116 0.64 -10.29 -8.45
C CYS A 116 -0.44 -10.76 -9.42
N TYR A 117 -0.22 -10.61 -10.72
CA TYR A 117 -1.15 -11.06 -11.74
C TYR A 117 -1.18 -12.59 -11.86
N GLN A 118 -0.02 -13.25 -11.79
CA GLN A 118 0.04 -14.72 -11.79
C GLN A 118 -0.74 -15.33 -10.63
N LYS A 119 -0.70 -14.73 -9.44
CA LYS A 119 -1.46 -15.22 -8.27
C LYS A 119 -2.96 -15.33 -8.55
N ALA A 120 -3.45 -14.51 -9.48
CA ALA A 120 -4.83 -14.52 -9.96
C ALA A 120 -5.04 -15.28 -11.29
N GLY A 121 -4.04 -16.05 -11.73
CA GLY A 121 -4.12 -16.85 -12.96
C GLY A 121 -3.81 -16.09 -14.26
N ILE A 122 -3.35 -14.82 -14.17
CA ILE A 122 -3.03 -14.00 -15.36
C ILE A 122 -1.52 -13.95 -15.54
N GLN A 123 -1.02 -14.55 -16.61
CA GLN A 123 0.41 -14.60 -16.92
C GLN A 123 0.79 -13.45 -17.85
N LEU A 124 1.23 -12.31 -17.30
CA LEU A 124 1.58 -11.12 -18.09
C LEU A 124 2.81 -11.30 -18.97
N THR A 125 3.74 -12.18 -18.60
CA THR A 125 5.03 -12.37 -19.26
C THR A 125 5.40 -13.85 -19.28
N GLU A 126 6.23 -14.28 -20.24
CA GLU A 126 6.67 -15.67 -20.34
C GLU A 126 7.43 -16.14 -19.09
N ASN A 127 8.31 -15.31 -18.55
CA ASN A 127 9.07 -15.63 -17.36
C ASN A 127 8.81 -14.62 -16.24
N ILE A 128 7.92 -14.96 -15.34
CA ILE A 128 7.46 -14.12 -14.25
C ILE A 128 8.59 -13.72 -13.28
N ASN A 129 9.52 -14.62 -13.04
CA ASN A 129 10.61 -14.41 -12.09
C ASN A 129 11.76 -13.55 -12.66
N PHE A 130 11.84 -13.40 -13.98
CA PHE A 130 12.92 -12.69 -14.66
C PHE A 130 12.42 -11.76 -15.78
N CYS A 131 11.23 -11.23 -15.65
CA CYS A 131 10.69 -10.23 -16.58
C CYS A 131 11.29 -8.84 -16.35
N SER A 132 11.37 -8.06 -17.41
CA SER A 132 11.72 -6.64 -17.39
C SER A 132 10.48 -5.75 -17.36
N PRO A 133 10.61 -4.45 -17.03
CA PRO A 133 9.53 -3.49 -17.24
C PRO A 133 9.04 -3.43 -18.69
N GLY A 134 9.95 -3.62 -19.65
CA GLY A 134 9.59 -3.70 -21.07
C GLY A 134 8.78 -4.94 -21.45
N ASP A 135 8.98 -6.08 -20.77
CA ASP A 135 8.18 -7.28 -21.00
C ASP A 135 6.75 -7.06 -20.47
N ILE A 136 6.59 -6.38 -19.34
CA ILE A 136 5.26 -5.94 -18.84
C ILE A 136 4.60 -4.99 -19.85
N GLU A 137 5.35 -4.01 -20.38
CA GLU A 137 4.84 -3.04 -21.34
C GLU A 137 4.30 -3.71 -22.61
N ARG A 138 4.99 -4.74 -23.09
CA ARG A 138 4.64 -5.46 -24.32
C ARG A 138 3.64 -6.60 -24.11
N SER A 139 3.11 -6.76 -22.91
CA SER A 139 2.16 -7.83 -22.60
C SER A 139 0.88 -7.71 -23.43
N ASP A 140 0.48 -8.80 -24.08
CA ASP A 140 -0.76 -8.87 -24.86
C ASP A 140 -2.03 -8.71 -24.01
N TYR A 141 -1.93 -8.89 -22.70
CA TYR A 141 -3.03 -8.71 -21.76
C TYR A 141 -3.30 -7.24 -21.41
N LEU A 142 -2.37 -6.32 -21.73
CA LEU A 142 -2.43 -4.93 -21.27
C LEU A 142 -2.71 -3.97 -22.42
N VAL A 143 -3.40 -2.88 -22.09
CA VAL A 143 -3.65 -1.73 -22.96
C VAL A 143 -3.30 -0.44 -22.24
N GLU A 144 -2.74 0.50 -22.98
CA GLU A 144 -2.38 1.83 -22.46
C GLU A 144 -3.63 2.68 -22.19
N GLN A 145 -3.56 3.47 -21.11
CA GLN A 145 -4.57 4.46 -20.73
C GLN A 145 -3.92 5.85 -20.74
N PRO A 146 -3.75 6.45 -21.90
CA PRO A 146 -2.99 7.71 -22.03
C PRO A 146 -3.64 8.87 -21.26
N GLU A 147 -4.97 8.88 -21.10
CA GLU A 147 -5.74 9.87 -20.36
C GLU A 147 -5.45 9.89 -18.86
N MET A 148 -4.79 8.85 -18.35
CA MET A 148 -4.38 8.76 -16.94
C MET A 148 -3.05 9.50 -16.67
N VAL A 149 -2.38 9.98 -17.72
CA VAL A 149 -1.11 10.72 -17.62
C VAL A 149 -1.33 12.09 -18.22
N TYR A 150 -1.16 13.13 -17.42
CA TYR A 150 -1.42 14.52 -17.82
C TYR A 150 -0.24 15.42 -17.46
N ARG A 151 -0.21 16.61 -18.08
CA ARG A 151 0.81 17.60 -17.78
C ARG A 151 0.59 18.15 -16.38
N ALA A 152 1.60 18.00 -15.51
CA ALA A 152 1.55 18.53 -14.16
C ALA A 152 1.57 20.05 -14.13
N SER A 153 0.78 20.67 -13.26
CA SER A 153 0.88 22.07 -12.90
C SER A 153 2.08 22.32 -11.97
N GLU A 154 2.43 23.59 -11.75
CA GLU A 154 3.46 23.95 -10.76
C GLU A 154 3.06 23.49 -9.35
N GLU A 155 1.77 23.54 -9.02
CA GLU A 155 1.23 23.05 -7.74
C GLU A 155 1.39 21.53 -7.61
N ASP A 156 1.12 20.76 -8.66
CA ASP A 156 1.32 19.29 -8.68
C ASP A 156 2.80 18.95 -8.46
N VAL A 157 3.70 19.68 -9.11
CA VAL A 157 5.15 19.48 -8.96
C VAL A 157 5.60 19.79 -7.54
N ALA A 158 5.18 20.94 -6.99
CA ALA A 158 5.49 21.32 -5.61
C ALA A 158 4.95 20.30 -4.60
N HIS A 159 3.70 19.83 -4.80
CA HIS A 159 3.11 18.76 -3.98
C HIS A 159 3.93 17.45 -4.06
N ALA A 160 4.33 17.05 -5.26
CA ALA A 160 5.11 15.81 -5.45
C ALA A 160 6.50 15.86 -4.81
N GLN A 161 7.13 17.05 -4.81
CA GLN A 161 8.46 17.28 -4.21
C GLN A 161 8.39 17.53 -2.70
N GLY A 162 7.24 17.89 -2.17
CA GLY A 162 7.04 18.15 -0.74
C GLY A 162 7.18 16.88 0.13
N GLU A 163 7.33 17.09 1.42
CA GLU A 163 7.33 16.00 2.40
C GLU A 163 6.02 15.22 2.41
N SER A 164 6.12 13.92 2.59
CA SER A 164 4.99 13.02 2.72
C SER A 164 5.07 12.22 4.01
N PRO A 165 4.01 12.22 4.85
CA PRO A 165 3.92 11.34 6.01
C PRO A 165 4.14 9.87 5.64
N HIS A 166 3.69 9.50 4.44
CA HIS A 166 3.85 8.16 3.90
C HIS A 166 5.32 7.75 3.69
N THR A 167 6.17 8.68 3.28
CA THR A 167 7.62 8.44 3.14
C THR A 167 8.25 8.15 4.49
N GLN A 168 7.89 8.90 5.54
CA GLN A 168 8.39 8.65 6.90
C GLN A 168 7.89 7.30 7.43
N HIS A 169 6.60 7.01 7.24
CA HIS A 169 6.05 5.70 7.61
C HIS A 169 6.76 4.54 6.90
N THR A 170 7.08 4.68 5.61
CA THR A 170 7.85 3.67 4.88
C THR A 170 9.25 3.45 5.48
N LYS A 171 9.95 4.54 5.84
CA LYS A 171 11.25 4.44 6.52
C LYS A 171 11.13 3.70 7.86
N ASN A 172 10.11 4.02 8.64
CA ASN A 172 9.84 3.39 9.93
C ASN A 172 9.53 1.89 9.76
N ALA A 173 8.73 1.52 8.77
CA ALA A 173 8.43 0.13 8.44
C ALA A 173 9.70 -0.65 8.02
N VAL A 174 10.54 -0.08 7.17
CA VAL A 174 11.82 -0.70 6.76
C VAL A 174 12.76 -0.89 7.95
N ASN A 175 12.85 0.07 8.86
CA ASN A 175 13.64 -0.03 10.08
C ASN A 175 13.12 -1.15 10.97
N PHE A 176 11.80 -1.23 11.18
CA PHE A 176 11.20 -2.31 11.95
C PHE A 176 11.53 -3.69 11.35
N VAL A 177 11.27 -3.90 10.05
CA VAL A 177 11.55 -5.18 9.37
C VAL A 177 13.03 -5.57 9.53
N ARG A 178 13.96 -4.62 9.34
CA ARG A 178 15.40 -4.89 9.49
C ARG A 178 15.76 -5.33 10.91
N ASN A 179 15.25 -4.62 11.91
CA ASN A 179 15.50 -4.94 13.31
C ASN A 179 14.90 -6.31 13.69
N ALA A 180 13.66 -6.58 13.25
CA ALA A 180 13.01 -7.86 13.48
C ALA A 180 13.80 -9.03 12.88
N LEU A 181 14.29 -8.90 11.64
CA LEU A 181 15.11 -9.94 11.00
C LEU A 181 16.43 -10.18 11.76
N SER A 182 17.06 -9.13 12.29
CA SER A 182 18.28 -9.27 13.11
C SER A 182 17.99 -9.99 14.44
N ILE A 183 16.85 -9.68 15.08
CA ILE A 183 16.42 -10.40 16.29
C ILE A 183 16.17 -11.86 15.97
N PHE A 184 15.43 -12.18 14.91
CA PHE A 184 15.18 -13.57 14.51
C PHE A 184 16.49 -14.34 14.23
N GLU A 185 17.49 -13.71 13.62
CA GLU A 185 18.80 -14.31 13.39
C GLU A 185 19.48 -14.70 14.71
N ASN A 186 19.41 -13.85 15.75
CA ASN A 186 19.95 -14.14 17.09
C ASN A 186 19.24 -15.34 17.75
N TYR A 187 17.95 -15.55 17.46
CA TYR A 187 17.16 -16.69 17.95
C TYR A 187 17.26 -17.92 17.03
N GLY A 188 18.04 -17.88 15.95
CA GLY A 188 18.18 -18.96 14.98
C GLY A 188 16.92 -19.19 14.12
N ILE A 189 16.01 -18.21 14.02
CA ILE A 189 14.76 -18.29 13.27
C ILE A 189 15.00 -17.71 11.88
N LYS A 190 14.86 -18.53 10.83
CA LYS A 190 15.09 -18.10 9.43
C LYS A 190 13.88 -18.27 8.53
N THR A 191 12.99 -19.17 8.90
CA THR A 191 11.83 -19.58 8.11
C THR A 191 10.56 -19.58 8.93
N VAL A 192 9.43 -19.55 8.25
CA VAL A 192 8.08 -19.74 8.82
C VAL A 192 7.29 -20.71 7.96
N GLY A 193 6.28 -21.32 8.55
CA GLY A 193 5.37 -22.23 7.85
C GLY A 193 4.58 -21.52 6.76
N SER A 194 4.32 -22.23 5.66
CA SER A 194 3.38 -21.81 4.62
C SER A 194 2.62 -23.05 4.10
N PRO A 195 1.50 -22.87 3.37
CA PRO A 195 0.79 -23.99 2.77
C PRO A 195 1.66 -24.88 1.88
N ASP A 196 2.70 -24.31 1.27
CA ASP A 196 3.62 -25.01 0.35
C ASP A 196 4.94 -25.45 1.04
N GLY A 197 5.00 -25.42 2.37
CA GLY A 197 6.19 -25.73 3.17
C GLY A 197 6.80 -24.52 3.88
N GLU A 198 8.07 -24.63 4.30
CA GLU A 198 8.75 -23.51 4.96
C GLU A 198 9.23 -22.44 3.97
N VAL A 199 9.10 -21.18 4.36
CA VAL A 199 9.55 -20.04 3.56
C VAL A 199 10.41 -19.09 4.39
N VAL A 200 11.40 -18.47 3.75
CA VAL A 200 12.26 -17.46 4.40
C VAL A 200 11.45 -16.23 4.80
N ILE A 201 11.68 -15.74 6.02
CA ILE A 201 11.03 -14.54 6.56
C ILE A 201 11.47 -13.32 5.74
N THR A 202 10.52 -12.64 5.09
CA THR A 202 10.81 -11.47 4.23
C THR A 202 9.76 -10.37 4.33
N THR A 203 8.55 -10.66 4.77
CA THR A 203 7.41 -9.71 4.80
C THR A 203 6.98 -9.39 6.22
N LEU A 204 6.18 -8.34 6.39
CA LEU A 204 5.54 -8.03 7.67
C LEU A 204 4.66 -9.19 8.17
N ASN A 205 3.92 -9.85 7.26
CA ASN A 205 3.11 -11.01 7.61
C ASN A 205 3.96 -12.20 8.08
N ASP A 206 5.14 -12.41 7.45
CA ASP A 206 6.06 -13.47 7.90
C ASP A 206 6.58 -13.17 9.31
N ILE A 207 6.83 -11.90 9.66
CA ILE A 207 7.24 -11.48 11.01
C ILE A 207 6.16 -11.85 12.02
N THR A 208 4.90 -11.49 11.76
CA THR A 208 3.76 -11.83 12.63
C THR A 208 3.67 -13.34 12.84
N LEU A 209 3.80 -14.11 11.76
CA LEU A 209 3.75 -15.58 11.84
C LEU A 209 4.96 -16.15 12.59
N ALA A 210 6.17 -15.61 12.35
CA ALA A 210 7.39 -16.06 13.04
C ALA A 210 7.31 -15.85 14.55
N VAL A 211 6.78 -14.72 15.01
CA VAL A 211 6.56 -14.46 16.44
C VAL A 211 5.56 -15.46 17.01
N TYR A 212 4.47 -15.72 16.30
CA TYR A 212 3.45 -16.67 16.76
C TYR A 212 3.97 -18.12 16.82
N GLU A 213 4.65 -18.61 15.81
CA GLU A 213 5.21 -19.96 15.75
C GLU A 213 6.28 -20.18 16.84
N ASN A 214 7.02 -19.13 17.19
CA ASN A 214 8.10 -19.17 18.18
C ASN A 214 7.72 -18.54 19.53
N ARG A 215 6.44 -18.41 19.84
CA ARG A 215 5.92 -17.74 21.04
C ARG A 215 6.43 -18.31 22.36
N ASN A 216 6.93 -19.53 22.37
CA ASN A 216 7.49 -20.19 23.56
C ASN A 216 8.99 -19.87 23.78
N LYS A 217 9.63 -19.10 22.87
CA LYS A 217 11.02 -18.68 23.05
C LYS A 217 11.08 -17.48 24.02
N PRO A 218 11.73 -17.62 25.18
CA PRO A 218 11.79 -16.54 26.16
C PRO A 218 12.41 -15.27 25.58
N GLY A 219 11.78 -14.12 25.82
CA GLY A 219 12.28 -12.81 25.42
C GLY A 219 11.96 -12.38 23.97
N LEU A 220 11.60 -13.32 23.09
CA LEU A 220 11.38 -13.01 21.66
C LEU A 220 10.23 -12.00 21.46
N ASP A 221 9.09 -12.24 22.12
CA ASP A 221 7.92 -11.34 22.01
C ASP A 221 8.24 -9.92 22.48
N GLU A 222 8.95 -9.83 23.60
CA GLU A 222 9.41 -8.56 24.16
C GLU A 222 10.35 -7.80 23.23
N GLU A 223 11.36 -8.47 22.67
CA GLU A 223 12.35 -7.85 21.80
C GLU A 223 11.74 -7.36 20.49
N ILE A 224 10.88 -8.18 19.85
CA ILE A 224 10.19 -7.76 18.61
C ILE A 224 9.20 -6.63 18.90
N THR A 225 8.48 -6.68 20.03
CA THR A 225 7.57 -5.62 20.47
C THR A 225 8.30 -4.29 20.64
N GLU A 226 9.45 -4.32 21.30
CA GLU A 226 10.26 -3.13 21.52
C GLU A 226 10.89 -2.62 20.22
N ALA A 227 11.34 -3.51 19.33
CA ALA A 227 11.81 -3.13 18.00
C ALA A 227 10.72 -2.40 17.19
N MET A 228 9.46 -2.81 17.29
CA MET A 228 8.34 -2.13 16.66
C MET A 228 8.13 -0.73 17.25
N ARG A 229 8.16 -0.58 18.57
CA ARG A 229 8.00 0.72 19.25
C ARG A 229 9.11 1.70 18.86
N LEU A 230 10.37 1.28 18.94
CA LEU A 230 11.53 2.11 18.67
C LEU A 230 11.67 2.49 17.19
N SER A 231 11.04 1.75 16.28
CA SER A 231 11.09 2.06 14.85
C SER A 231 10.28 3.28 14.43
N GLY A 232 9.37 3.78 15.27
CA GLY A 232 8.38 4.79 14.92
C GLY A 232 7.24 4.28 14.04
N TYR A 233 7.11 2.96 13.86
CA TYR A 233 6.06 2.36 13.03
C TYR A 233 4.65 2.67 13.55
N LEU A 234 4.52 2.91 14.87
CA LEU A 234 3.26 3.24 15.53
C LEU A 234 2.76 4.67 15.22
N ASP A 235 3.64 5.57 14.78
CA ASP A 235 3.35 7.01 14.69
C ASP A 235 2.55 7.41 13.45
N HIS A 236 2.20 6.44 12.60
CA HIS A 236 1.62 6.70 11.28
C HIS A 236 0.35 7.56 11.31
N ILE A 237 -0.55 7.32 12.26
CA ILE A 237 -1.80 8.07 12.39
C ILE A 237 -1.54 9.49 12.84
N ASP A 238 -0.64 9.68 13.80
CA ASP A 238 -0.30 11.00 14.31
C ASP A 238 0.41 11.84 13.25
N LEU A 239 1.28 11.24 12.45
CA LEU A 239 1.90 11.88 11.30
C LEU A 239 0.86 12.34 10.26
N ASP A 240 -0.17 11.52 9.96
CA ASP A 240 -1.23 11.91 9.05
C ASP A 240 -2.07 13.07 9.62
N ARG A 241 -2.43 13.04 10.91
CA ARG A 241 -3.14 14.14 11.58
C ARG A 241 -2.36 15.44 11.56
N GLN A 242 -1.07 15.40 11.81
CA GLN A 242 -0.19 16.58 11.81
C GLN A 242 -0.08 17.21 10.41
N LYS A 243 0.04 16.38 9.37
CA LYS A 243 0.24 16.85 7.99
C LYS A 243 -1.07 17.15 7.25
N ASN A 244 -2.17 16.53 7.63
CA ASN A 244 -3.49 16.67 7.01
C ASN A 244 -4.60 16.97 8.04
N PRO A 245 -4.46 18.00 8.89
CA PRO A 245 -5.42 18.28 9.97
C PRO A 245 -6.84 18.52 9.44
N TYR A 246 -6.97 19.07 8.22
CA TYR A 246 -8.26 19.30 7.59
C TYR A 246 -9.12 18.03 7.45
N ARG A 247 -8.53 16.85 7.37
CA ARG A 247 -9.26 15.58 7.24
C ARG A 247 -9.96 15.14 8.53
N TYR A 248 -9.63 15.76 9.66
CA TYR A 248 -10.08 15.41 11.01
C TYR A 248 -10.82 16.53 11.73
N ASP A 249 -10.97 17.69 11.07
CA ASP A 249 -11.66 18.87 11.58
C ASP A 249 -12.65 19.41 10.53
N LEU A 250 -13.93 19.55 10.91
CA LEU A 250 -14.99 19.94 9.98
C LEU A 250 -14.80 21.35 9.41
N MET A 251 -14.32 22.28 10.23
CA MET A 251 -14.11 23.68 9.80
C MET A 251 -12.98 23.75 8.77
N LEU A 252 -11.84 23.14 9.09
CA LEU A 252 -10.69 23.09 8.18
C LEU A 252 -11.03 22.31 6.89
N PHE A 253 -11.83 21.26 7.02
CA PHE A 253 -12.32 20.50 5.86
C PHE A 253 -13.19 21.36 4.95
N SER A 254 -14.16 22.09 5.53
CA SER A 254 -15.03 23.02 4.77
C SER A 254 -14.22 24.07 4.03
N GLN A 255 -13.27 24.71 4.71
CA GLN A 255 -12.36 25.69 4.08
C GLN A 255 -11.57 25.08 2.91
N LYS A 256 -11.05 23.86 3.09
CA LYS A 256 -10.25 23.17 2.07
C LYS A 256 -11.08 22.81 0.82
N VAL A 257 -12.30 22.32 0.99
CA VAL A 257 -13.14 21.88 -0.14
C VAL A 257 -13.81 23.04 -0.86
N GLU A 258 -14.01 24.18 -0.19
CA GLU A 258 -14.63 25.39 -0.75
C GLU A 258 -13.62 26.41 -1.28
N VAL A 259 -12.32 26.15 -1.18
CA VAL A 259 -11.23 27.07 -1.56
C VAL A 259 -11.38 27.64 -2.97
N HIS A 260 -11.96 26.90 -3.90
CA HIS A 260 -12.14 27.35 -5.29
C HIS A 260 -13.44 28.12 -5.53
N GLY A 261 -14.32 28.28 -4.54
CA GLY A 261 -15.61 28.98 -4.68
C GLY A 261 -16.53 28.39 -5.76
N ASN A 262 -16.28 27.14 -6.20
CA ASN A 262 -16.98 26.47 -7.30
C ASN A 262 -17.51 25.11 -6.85
N GLU A 263 -18.82 24.94 -6.90
CA GLU A 263 -19.49 23.74 -6.42
C GLU A 263 -19.04 22.44 -7.14
N ASN A 264 -18.77 22.49 -8.45
CA ASN A 264 -18.28 21.32 -9.18
C ASN A 264 -16.89 20.89 -8.70
N LYS A 265 -16.00 21.86 -8.43
CA LYS A 265 -14.69 21.59 -7.82
C LYS A 265 -14.81 21.04 -6.41
N THR A 266 -15.72 21.56 -5.60
CA THR A 266 -16.05 21.03 -4.28
C THR A 266 -16.47 19.56 -4.38
N LEU A 267 -17.38 19.23 -5.30
CA LEU A 267 -17.81 17.84 -5.53
C LEU A 267 -16.68 16.93 -6.00
N GLU A 268 -15.78 17.42 -6.85
CA GLU A 268 -14.60 16.68 -7.30
C GLU A 268 -13.68 16.32 -6.11
N ILE A 269 -13.38 17.30 -5.26
CA ILE A 269 -12.56 17.10 -4.06
C ILE A 269 -13.23 16.11 -3.10
N LEU A 270 -14.53 16.27 -2.83
CA LEU A 270 -15.29 15.36 -1.96
C LEU A 270 -15.28 13.92 -2.47
N ARG A 271 -15.52 13.71 -3.77
CA ARG A 271 -15.47 12.40 -4.39
C ARG A 271 -14.08 11.79 -4.29
N HIS A 272 -13.03 12.59 -4.46
CA HIS A 272 -11.66 12.14 -4.34
C HIS A 272 -11.32 11.74 -2.90
N GLU A 273 -11.70 12.55 -1.89
CA GLU A 273 -11.48 12.20 -0.48
C GLU A 273 -12.28 10.94 -0.08
N LEU A 274 -13.55 10.84 -0.46
CA LEU A 274 -14.36 9.65 -0.18
C LEU A 274 -13.82 8.40 -0.90
N LYS A 275 -13.37 8.53 -2.14
CA LYS A 275 -12.81 7.41 -2.92
C LYS A 275 -11.58 6.79 -2.24
N LYS A 276 -10.72 7.59 -1.63
CA LYS A 276 -9.57 7.10 -0.84
C LYS A 276 -10.01 6.16 0.27
N GLU A 277 -11.09 6.49 0.98
CA GLU A 277 -11.61 5.67 2.07
C GLU A 277 -12.33 4.41 1.54
N GLN A 278 -13.13 4.55 0.47
CA GLN A 278 -13.82 3.44 -0.17
C GLN A 278 -12.86 2.35 -0.67
N ASP A 279 -11.72 2.74 -1.23
CA ASP A 279 -10.74 1.82 -1.82
C ASP A 279 -10.02 0.96 -0.77
N VAL A 280 -10.02 1.37 0.50
CA VAL A 280 -9.26 0.68 1.56
C VAL A 280 -10.12 0.18 2.73
N VAL A 281 -11.43 0.46 2.78
CA VAL A 281 -12.27 0.10 3.93
C VAL A 281 -12.27 -1.41 4.22
N GLU A 282 -12.40 -2.26 3.21
CA GLU A 282 -12.42 -3.71 3.41
C GLU A 282 -11.07 -4.25 3.89
N VAL A 283 -9.98 -3.66 3.41
CA VAL A 283 -8.62 -4.01 3.89
C VAL A 283 -8.46 -3.64 5.36
N ARG A 284 -8.89 -2.44 5.76
CA ARG A 284 -8.82 -1.98 7.15
C ARG A 284 -9.69 -2.82 8.07
N LEU A 285 -10.90 -3.18 7.64
CA LEU A 285 -11.78 -4.06 8.40
C LEU A 285 -11.20 -5.47 8.58
N ARG A 286 -10.63 -6.05 7.52
CA ARG A 286 -9.95 -7.35 7.62
C ARG A 286 -8.76 -7.30 8.57
N SER A 287 -7.91 -6.28 8.46
CA SER A 287 -6.76 -6.10 9.37
C SER A 287 -7.21 -5.95 10.83
N TYR A 288 -8.28 -5.18 11.07
CA TYR A 288 -8.85 -5.03 12.40
C TYR A 288 -9.38 -6.35 12.97
N LEU A 289 -10.16 -7.11 12.18
CA LEU A 289 -10.73 -8.39 12.62
C LEU A 289 -9.64 -9.45 12.87
N ALA A 290 -8.62 -9.51 12.01
CA ALA A 290 -7.48 -10.39 12.19
C ALA A 290 -6.68 -10.01 13.44
N GLY A 291 -6.36 -8.73 13.65
CA GLY A 291 -5.68 -8.25 14.84
C GLY A 291 -6.46 -8.56 16.13
N ARG A 292 -7.79 -8.34 16.11
CA ARG A 292 -8.67 -8.70 17.24
C ARG A 292 -8.64 -10.20 17.55
N HIS A 293 -8.65 -11.04 16.52
CA HIS A 293 -8.51 -12.49 16.69
C HIS A 293 -7.17 -12.88 17.31
N ASN A 294 -6.08 -12.24 16.84
CA ASN A 294 -4.72 -12.53 17.30
C ASN A 294 -4.47 -12.12 18.76
N LEU A 295 -5.27 -11.22 19.35
CA LEU A 295 -5.20 -10.91 20.79
C LEU A 295 -5.35 -12.16 21.69
N ASN A 296 -6.06 -13.19 21.23
CA ASN A 296 -6.22 -14.44 21.97
C ASN A 296 -4.89 -15.19 22.20
N SER A 297 -3.83 -14.83 21.49
CA SER A 297 -2.50 -15.39 21.69
C SER A 297 -1.82 -14.94 22.99
N GLY A 298 -2.22 -13.79 23.56
CA GLY A 298 -1.59 -13.16 24.70
C GLY A 298 -0.22 -12.54 24.42
N LEU A 299 0.19 -12.43 23.14
CA LEU A 299 1.46 -11.83 22.73
C LEU A 299 1.38 -10.31 22.73
N LYS A 300 2.36 -9.64 23.35
CA LYS A 300 2.48 -8.18 23.37
C LYS A 300 2.64 -7.59 21.97
N PHE A 301 3.32 -8.32 21.09
CA PHE A 301 3.45 -7.95 19.68
C PHE A 301 2.08 -7.86 18.99
N ASN A 302 1.21 -8.83 19.20
CA ASN A 302 -0.14 -8.85 18.64
C ASN A 302 -1.04 -7.74 19.22
N GLU A 303 -0.81 -7.34 20.48
CA GLU A 303 -1.49 -6.16 21.07
C GLU A 303 -1.10 -4.87 20.34
N LEU A 304 0.17 -4.70 19.98
CA LEU A 304 0.61 -3.54 19.19
C LEU A 304 0.06 -3.58 17.76
N GLU A 305 0.08 -4.72 17.09
CA GLU A 305 -0.51 -4.87 15.75
C GLU A 305 -2.00 -4.53 15.77
N PHE A 306 -2.73 -4.99 16.79
CA PHE A 306 -4.13 -4.63 16.97
C PHE A 306 -4.30 -3.12 17.22
N THR A 307 -3.45 -2.51 18.03
CA THR A 307 -3.47 -1.06 18.29
C THR A 307 -3.35 -0.27 17.00
N ILE A 308 -2.45 -0.69 16.09
CA ILE A 308 -2.29 -0.07 14.76
C ILE A 308 -3.56 -0.25 13.93
N ALA A 309 -4.04 -1.49 13.81
CA ALA A 309 -5.23 -1.80 12.99
C ALA A 309 -6.48 -1.06 13.49
N HIS A 310 -6.68 -1.02 14.81
CA HIS A 310 -7.75 -0.28 15.46
C HIS A 310 -7.62 1.23 15.21
N GLY A 311 -6.43 1.80 15.41
CA GLY A 311 -6.17 3.22 15.20
C GLY A 311 -6.39 3.66 13.75
N LEU A 312 -5.96 2.84 12.78
CA LEU A 312 -6.18 3.10 11.35
C LEU A 312 -7.66 3.05 10.97
N LEU A 313 -8.43 2.09 11.52
CA LEU A 313 -9.88 1.99 11.29
C LEU A 313 -10.63 3.15 11.96
N LYS A 314 -10.22 3.53 13.19
CA LYS A 314 -10.74 4.69 13.90
C LYS A 314 -10.54 5.98 13.10
N GLY A 315 -9.31 6.26 12.65
CA GLY A 315 -9.01 7.45 11.86
C GLY A 315 -9.78 7.49 10.53
N MET A 316 -10.00 6.34 9.89
CA MET A 316 -10.86 6.24 8.72
C MET A 316 -12.31 6.64 9.04
N LEU A 317 -12.87 6.10 10.13
CA LEU A 317 -14.24 6.41 10.56
C LEU A 317 -14.40 7.92 10.83
N GLU A 318 -13.44 8.55 11.50
CA GLU A 318 -13.45 9.99 11.77
C GLU A 318 -13.47 10.80 10.47
N ARG A 319 -12.60 10.47 9.50
CA ARG A 319 -12.55 11.17 8.21
C ARG A 319 -13.85 11.01 7.40
N VAL A 320 -14.44 9.82 7.39
CA VAL A 320 -15.71 9.59 6.71
C VAL A 320 -16.85 10.37 7.36
N ILE A 321 -16.89 10.49 8.71
CA ILE A 321 -17.86 11.30 9.44
C ILE A 321 -17.70 12.79 9.08
N ILE A 322 -16.46 13.30 8.95
CA ILE A 322 -16.23 14.70 8.54
C ILE A 322 -16.81 14.97 7.14
N ILE A 323 -16.59 14.05 6.18
CA ILE A 323 -17.19 14.16 4.84
C ILE A 323 -18.73 14.10 4.93
N GLU A 324 -19.27 13.18 5.70
CA GLU A 324 -20.70 13.02 5.92
C GLU A 324 -21.32 14.32 6.46
N LYS A 325 -20.79 14.87 7.53
CA LYS A 325 -21.26 16.11 8.16
C LYS A 325 -21.24 17.30 7.20
N TYR A 326 -20.16 17.45 6.45
CA TYR A 326 -20.08 18.49 5.43
C TYR A 326 -21.20 18.34 4.40
N THR A 327 -21.47 17.12 3.91
CA THR A 327 -22.49 16.87 2.90
C THR A 327 -23.92 17.07 3.43
N VAL A 328 -24.18 16.90 4.73
CA VAL A 328 -25.48 17.21 5.36
C VAL A 328 -25.81 18.70 5.23
N THR A 329 -24.84 19.59 5.30
CA THR A 329 -25.07 21.05 5.13
C THR A 329 -25.56 21.42 3.74
N LYS A 330 -25.30 20.57 2.73
CA LYS A 330 -25.64 20.77 1.30
C LYS A 330 -26.71 19.78 0.80
N ARG A 331 -27.49 19.16 1.72
CA ARG A 331 -28.44 18.05 1.41
C ARG A 331 -29.54 18.33 0.41
N ASN A 332 -29.78 19.60 0.04
CA ASN A 332 -30.77 19.98 -0.98
C ASN A 332 -30.29 19.62 -2.40
N ASP A 333 -28.98 19.41 -2.63
CA ASP A 333 -28.43 18.96 -3.89
C ASP A 333 -28.28 17.44 -3.90
N VAL A 334 -28.85 16.79 -4.92
CA VAL A 334 -28.83 15.33 -5.09
C VAL A 334 -27.41 14.76 -5.16
N ARG A 335 -26.45 15.53 -5.71
CA ARG A 335 -25.05 15.10 -5.86
C ARG A 335 -24.37 14.94 -4.51
N PHE A 336 -24.59 15.89 -3.58
CA PHE A 336 -24.10 15.80 -2.19
C PHE A 336 -24.82 14.70 -1.41
N LYS A 337 -26.13 14.55 -1.65
CA LYS A 337 -26.91 13.46 -1.04
C LYS A 337 -26.33 12.07 -1.40
N MET A 338 -25.90 11.87 -2.64
CA MET A 338 -25.27 10.60 -3.05
C MET A 338 -23.95 10.33 -2.31
N ILE A 339 -23.12 11.35 -2.10
CA ILE A 339 -21.90 11.24 -1.31
C ILE A 339 -22.23 10.92 0.14
N ASN A 340 -23.22 11.61 0.73
CA ASN A 340 -23.70 11.35 2.09
C ASN A 340 -24.16 9.89 2.28
N VAL A 341 -24.95 9.36 1.36
CA VAL A 341 -25.40 7.95 1.39
C VAL A 341 -24.21 6.98 1.34
N ALA A 342 -23.20 7.28 0.53
CA ALA A 342 -22.00 6.45 0.46
C ALA A 342 -21.19 6.51 1.77
N CYS A 343 -21.05 7.67 2.40
CA CYS A 343 -20.44 7.82 3.72
C CYS A 343 -21.18 6.99 4.77
N ASN A 344 -22.50 7.11 4.82
CA ASN A 344 -23.34 6.37 5.79
C ASN A 344 -23.19 4.84 5.65
N ARG A 345 -23.07 4.33 4.43
CA ARG A 345 -22.79 2.89 4.19
C ARG A 345 -21.46 2.47 4.80
N ILE A 346 -20.40 3.28 4.66
CA ILE A 346 -19.09 2.99 5.25
C ILE A 346 -19.18 3.03 6.78
N ILE A 347 -19.80 4.08 7.35
CA ILE A 347 -19.99 4.23 8.80
C ILE A 347 -20.74 3.02 9.37
N GLN A 348 -21.84 2.60 8.74
CA GLN A 348 -22.63 1.43 9.14
C GLN A 348 -21.79 0.15 9.07
N ASN A 349 -21.06 -0.09 7.97
CA ASN A 349 -20.21 -1.27 7.83
C ASN A 349 -19.14 -1.34 8.93
N ILE A 350 -18.46 -0.22 9.21
CA ILE A 350 -17.45 -0.16 10.27
C ILE A 350 -18.09 -0.38 11.64
N THR A 351 -19.15 0.34 11.98
CA THR A 351 -19.78 0.27 13.32
C THR A 351 -20.52 -1.04 13.58
N MET A 352 -20.86 -1.78 12.55
CA MET A 352 -21.43 -3.14 12.67
C MET A 352 -20.32 -4.16 12.99
N LYS A 353 -19.15 -4.07 12.34
CA LYS A 353 -18.03 -5.01 12.53
C LYS A 353 -17.11 -4.61 13.71
N ALA A 354 -17.08 -3.33 14.09
CA ALA A 354 -16.33 -2.76 15.21
C ALA A 354 -17.28 -1.91 16.10
N PRO A 355 -18.20 -2.55 16.86
CA PRO A 355 -19.24 -1.83 17.59
C PRO A 355 -18.72 -0.90 18.69
N GLU A 356 -17.52 -1.15 19.21
CA GLU A 356 -16.84 -0.26 20.17
C GLU A 356 -16.53 1.10 19.58
N LEU A 357 -16.40 1.25 18.23
CA LEU A 357 -16.16 2.53 17.58
C LEU A 357 -17.42 3.42 17.47
N LYS A 358 -18.61 2.92 17.88
CA LYS A 358 -19.86 3.72 17.87
C LYS A 358 -19.79 4.99 18.69
N TYR A 359 -18.93 5.04 19.72
CA TYR A 359 -18.75 6.25 20.52
C TYR A 359 -18.25 7.43 19.70
N ILE A 360 -17.44 7.18 18.64
CA ILE A 360 -16.90 8.22 17.75
C ILE A 360 -18.03 8.91 17.00
N VAL A 361 -18.99 8.12 16.48
CA VAL A 361 -20.17 8.64 15.79
C VAL A 361 -20.98 9.53 16.74
N ARG A 362 -21.11 9.12 18.02
CA ARG A 362 -21.83 9.89 19.03
C ARG A 362 -21.10 11.16 19.47
N ALA A 363 -19.77 11.10 19.58
CA ALA A 363 -18.94 12.22 20.04
C ALA A 363 -18.80 13.31 18.98
N LEU A 364 -18.86 12.93 17.70
CA LEU A 364 -18.78 13.85 16.59
C LEU A 364 -20.18 14.36 16.13
N ASN A 365 -21.29 13.76 16.52
CA ASN A 365 -22.65 14.24 16.28
C ASN A 365 -23.07 15.27 17.33
#